data_b31c77f4435e8ec189d89cbf365cd584
#
_entry.id   b31c77f4435e8ec189d89cbf365cd584
#
_cell.length_a   1.000
_cell.length_b   1.000
_cell.length_c   1.000
_cell.angle_alpha   90.00
_cell.angle_beta   90.00
_cell.angle_gamma   90.00
#
_symmetry.space_group_name_H-M   'P 1'
#
loop_
_entity.id
_entity.type
_entity.pdbx_description
1 polymer ?
#
loop_
_entity_poly.entity_id
_entity_poly.type
_entity_poly.pdbx_seq_one_letter_code
_entity_poly.pdbx_strand_id
1 'polypeptide(L)'
;LLTKFLSLYYFFKDEPQKVMEIIEESDFFLYEEEERKHRIITIEGGDVMMIHPKHFVIGCSIRTSSSAVNEMVHTLFSKPELGIEKVSVVKIPKNRAQMHIDTIFTQVKRNVWVLYGRFSERILRAEHISRHSYVNKLSHNPRQLEMEQVEILQFQKPTNEPYIKTRDYSVSKRLPGIESLLRQISVEDFGAKPEDVKIIYSGGNLFPHDEREQWTDSCNVVAVKEGVVIGYDRNDKTADAFKEAGFNVLTTTEAFQHFENGVDPETIENTLILLPSAELSRARGGSHCMSMPLLRDKL
;
A
#
# COMPACT_ATOMS: atom_id res chain seq x y z
N LEU A 1 5.12 -22.33 -10.05
CA LEU A 1 6.16 -23.02 -10.82
C LEU A 1 6.64 -22.17 -12.02
N LEU A 2 5.74 -21.70 -12.89
CA LEU A 2 6.12 -20.88 -14.06
C LEU A 2 6.79 -19.56 -13.66
N THR A 3 6.23 -18.84 -12.70
CA THR A 3 6.78 -17.57 -12.23
C THR A 3 8.18 -17.76 -11.67
N LYS A 4 8.41 -18.80 -10.85
CA LYS A 4 9.74 -19.14 -10.32
C LYS A 4 10.72 -19.46 -11.46
N PHE A 5 10.30 -20.27 -12.43
CA PHE A 5 11.13 -20.61 -13.58
C PHE A 5 11.54 -19.36 -14.36
N LEU A 6 10.58 -18.48 -14.68
CA LEU A 6 10.86 -17.25 -15.41
C LEU A 6 11.78 -16.31 -14.61
N SER A 7 11.52 -16.14 -13.31
CA SER A 7 12.35 -15.29 -12.44
C SER A 7 13.78 -15.81 -12.35
N LEU A 8 13.97 -17.11 -12.10
CA LEU A 8 15.31 -17.71 -11.99
C LEU A 8 16.03 -17.70 -13.33
N TYR A 9 15.34 -18.08 -14.42
CA TYR A 9 15.98 -18.25 -15.72
C TYR A 9 16.38 -16.92 -16.37
N TYR A 10 15.47 -15.93 -16.34
CA TYR A 10 15.70 -14.69 -17.09
C TYR A 10 16.35 -13.58 -16.27
N PHE A 11 16.07 -13.49 -14.97
CA PHE A 11 16.45 -12.32 -14.18
C PHE A 11 17.45 -12.62 -13.06
N PHE A 12 17.38 -13.78 -12.44
CA PHE A 12 18.16 -14.10 -11.24
C PHE A 12 18.96 -15.39 -11.34
N LYS A 13 19.31 -15.85 -12.55
CA LYS A 13 20.06 -17.11 -12.74
C LYS A 13 21.39 -17.14 -12.00
N ASP A 14 22.04 -15.99 -11.89
CA ASP A 14 23.34 -15.83 -11.20
C ASP A 14 23.20 -15.47 -9.71
N GLU A 15 21.95 -15.16 -9.27
CA GLU A 15 21.62 -14.79 -7.89
C GLU A 15 20.34 -15.50 -7.41
N PRO A 16 20.29 -16.83 -7.40
CA PRO A 16 19.09 -17.60 -7.08
C PRO A 16 18.56 -17.34 -5.66
N GLN A 17 19.43 -16.89 -4.74
CA GLN A 17 19.07 -16.52 -3.37
C GLN A 17 18.12 -15.32 -3.30
N LYS A 18 18.02 -14.51 -4.35
CA LYS A 18 17.05 -13.39 -4.44
C LYS A 18 15.63 -13.86 -4.72
N VAL A 19 15.44 -15.10 -5.15
CA VAL A 19 14.13 -15.69 -5.38
C VAL A 19 13.74 -16.51 -4.16
N MET A 20 12.90 -15.93 -3.32
CA MET A 20 12.37 -16.63 -2.15
C MET A 20 11.27 -17.62 -2.59
N GLU A 21 11.45 -18.89 -2.27
CA GLU A 21 10.42 -19.91 -2.42
C GLU A 21 9.86 -20.28 -1.05
N ILE A 22 8.56 -20.27 -0.95
CA ILE A 22 7.87 -20.87 0.21
C ILE A 22 7.71 -22.36 -0.12
N ILE A 23 8.57 -23.19 0.47
CA ILE A 23 8.55 -24.65 0.29
C ILE A 23 7.52 -25.24 1.23
N GLU A 24 6.62 -26.09 0.74
CA GLU A 24 5.53 -26.67 1.51
C GLU A 24 5.98 -27.54 2.71
N GLU A 25 7.18 -28.09 2.66
CA GLU A 25 7.75 -28.98 3.67
C GLU A 25 8.76 -28.29 4.62
N SER A 26 8.69 -26.97 4.73
CA SER A 26 9.71 -26.24 5.49
C SER A 26 9.31 -26.11 6.98
N ASP A 27 10.29 -26.30 7.87
CA ASP A 27 10.20 -26.02 9.31
C ASP A 27 9.93 -24.54 9.64
N PHE A 28 9.91 -23.68 8.61
CA PHE A 28 9.63 -22.27 8.73
C PHE A 28 8.13 -21.93 8.80
N PHE A 29 7.25 -22.88 8.54
CA PHE A 29 5.81 -22.60 8.65
C PHE A 29 5.33 -22.58 10.10
N LEU A 30 4.54 -21.58 10.43
CA LEU A 30 3.91 -21.46 11.74
C LEU A 30 2.91 -22.59 12.02
N TYR A 31 2.21 -23.05 10.98
CA TYR A 31 1.20 -24.10 11.06
C TYR A 31 1.75 -25.41 10.50
N GLU A 32 1.52 -26.51 11.19
CA GLU A 32 1.84 -27.85 10.71
C GLU A 32 0.99 -28.24 9.50
N GLU A 33 1.45 -29.21 8.71
CA GLU A 33 0.79 -29.60 7.45
C GLU A 33 -0.70 -29.97 7.66
N GLU A 34 -1.02 -30.69 8.73
CA GLU A 34 -2.41 -31.06 9.06
C GLU A 34 -3.27 -29.84 9.37
N GLU A 35 -2.75 -28.85 10.08
CA GLU A 35 -3.46 -27.60 10.36
C GLU A 35 -3.66 -26.77 9.08
N ARG A 36 -2.68 -26.76 8.16
CA ARG A 36 -2.77 -26.05 6.87
C ARG A 36 -3.86 -26.61 5.97
N LYS A 37 -4.07 -27.92 5.96
CA LYS A 37 -5.15 -28.57 5.19
C LYS A 37 -6.54 -28.06 5.56
N HIS A 38 -6.73 -27.59 6.79
CA HIS A 38 -8.00 -27.10 7.30
C HIS A 38 -8.12 -25.57 7.35
N ARG A 39 -7.08 -24.83 6.94
CA ARG A 39 -7.04 -23.37 6.92
C ARG A 39 -7.00 -22.84 5.50
N ILE A 40 -7.80 -21.81 5.24
CA ILE A 40 -7.68 -21.04 3.99
C ILE A 40 -6.51 -20.10 4.16
N ILE A 41 -5.40 -20.38 3.46
CA ILE A 41 -4.20 -19.56 3.44
C ILE A 41 -4.10 -18.95 2.05
N THR A 42 -4.51 -17.70 1.94
CA THR A 42 -4.47 -16.92 0.69
C THR A 42 -3.75 -15.61 0.93
N ILE A 43 -2.91 -15.20 -0.02
CA ILE A 43 -2.19 -13.93 -0.03
C ILE A 43 -2.13 -13.40 -1.45
N GLU A 44 -2.36 -12.11 -1.64
CA GLU A 44 -2.20 -11.43 -2.93
C GLU A 44 -1.22 -10.25 -2.81
N GLY A 45 -0.49 -9.96 -3.90
CA GLY A 45 0.59 -8.98 -3.94
C GLY A 45 0.16 -7.55 -3.59
N GLY A 46 -1.09 -7.17 -3.88
CA GLY A 46 -1.64 -5.86 -3.53
C GLY A 46 -1.80 -5.61 -2.02
N ASP A 47 -1.68 -6.67 -1.20
CA ASP A 47 -1.65 -6.59 0.26
C ASP A 47 -0.24 -6.62 0.84
N VAL A 48 0.80 -6.60 0.01
CA VAL A 48 2.19 -6.79 0.44
C VAL A 48 3.03 -5.57 0.07
N MET A 49 3.54 -4.86 1.07
CA MET A 49 4.33 -3.64 0.85
C MET A 49 5.62 -3.65 1.67
N MET A 50 6.77 -3.66 0.98
CA MET A 50 8.06 -3.37 1.59
C MET A 50 8.22 -1.85 1.64
N ILE A 51 7.84 -1.25 2.76
CA ILE A 51 7.85 0.22 2.91
C ILE A 51 9.24 0.74 3.25
N HIS A 52 9.96 0.02 4.09
CA HIS A 52 11.31 0.38 4.53
C HIS A 52 12.14 -0.90 4.68
N PRO A 53 13.47 -0.91 4.52
CA PRO A 53 14.30 -2.12 4.66
C PRO A 53 14.08 -2.91 5.95
N LYS A 54 13.56 -2.26 6.99
CA LYS A 54 13.28 -2.88 8.30
C LYS A 54 11.79 -2.97 8.63
N HIS A 55 10.91 -2.42 7.78
CA HIS A 55 9.48 -2.34 8.06
C HIS A 55 8.64 -2.85 6.89
N PHE A 56 7.89 -3.90 7.16
CA PHE A 56 6.98 -4.54 6.23
C PHE A 56 5.54 -4.21 6.59
N VAL A 57 4.71 -3.89 5.60
CA VAL A 57 3.27 -3.66 5.79
C VAL A 57 2.50 -4.73 5.03
N ILE A 58 1.54 -5.36 5.70
CA ILE A 58 0.70 -6.40 5.11
C ILE A 58 -0.77 -6.14 5.37
N GLY A 59 -1.59 -6.27 4.33
CA GLY A 59 -3.04 -6.21 4.41
C GLY A 59 -3.66 -7.52 4.89
N CYS A 60 -4.71 -7.42 5.71
CA CYS A 60 -5.65 -8.52 5.95
C CYS A 60 -6.99 -8.10 5.35
N SER A 61 -7.35 -8.70 4.23
CA SER A 61 -8.42 -8.26 3.33
C SER A 61 -9.38 -9.39 2.97
N ILE A 62 -10.20 -9.19 1.95
CA ILE A 62 -11.00 -10.28 1.35
C ILE A 62 -10.12 -11.29 0.59
N ARG A 63 -8.91 -10.89 0.18
CA ARG A 63 -7.98 -11.69 -0.64
C ARG A 63 -6.84 -12.29 0.17
N THR A 64 -6.46 -11.63 1.25
CA THR A 64 -5.38 -12.08 2.14
C THR A 64 -5.95 -12.46 3.48
N SER A 65 -5.85 -13.74 3.82
CA SER A 65 -6.43 -14.31 5.04
C SER A 65 -5.58 -14.00 6.28
N SER A 66 -6.19 -13.97 7.45
CA SER A 66 -5.48 -13.79 8.72
C SER A 66 -4.44 -14.91 8.97
N SER A 67 -4.73 -16.14 8.51
CA SER A 67 -3.77 -17.24 8.60
C SER A 67 -2.53 -16.97 7.74
N ALA A 68 -2.69 -16.46 6.52
CA ALA A 68 -1.57 -16.06 5.68
C ALA A 68 -0.76 -14.90 6.28
N VAL A 69 -1.44 -13.93 6.90
CA VAL A 69 -0.76 -12.83 7.61
C VAL A 69 0.11 -13.35 8.74
N ASN A 70 -0.40 -14.27 9.57
CA ASN A 70 0.37 -14.88 10.66
C ASN A 70 1.59 -15.67 10.14
N GLU A 71 1.41 -16.45 9.07
CA GLU A 71 2.52 -17.15 8.40
C GLU A 71 3.57 -16.18 7.91
N MET A 72 3.15 -15.08 7.28
CA MET A 72 4.08 -14.07 6.76
C MET A 72 4.87 -13.40 7.90
N VAL A 73 4.20 -12.96 8.97
CA VAL A 73 4.86 -12.36 10.14
C VAL A 73 5.90 -13.32 10.72
N HIS A 74 5.52 -14.60 10.87
CA HIS A 74 6.42 -15.64 11.35
C HIS A 74 7.64 -15.82 10.42
N THR A 75 7.39 -15.95 9.13
CA THR A 75 8.45 -16.14 8.12
C THR A 75 9.43 -14.97 8.11
N LEU A 76 8.93 -13.72 8.13
CA LEU A 76 9.75 -12.51 8.13
C LEU A 76 10.64 -12.41 9.37
N PHE A 77 10.13 -12.75 10.55
CA PHE A 77 10.90 -12.69 11.78
C PHE A 77 11.84 -13.89 11.98
N SER A 78 11.52 -15.04 11.38
CA SER A 78 12.34 -16.25 11.45
C SER A 78 13.55 -16.24 10.51
N LYS A 79 13.62 -15.27 9.59
CA LYS A 79 14.72 -15.12 8.61
C LYS A 79 15.53 -13.86 8.90
N PRO A 80 16.64 -13.96 9.70
CA PRO A 80 17.46 -12.80 10.07
C PRO A 80 18.04 -12.06 8.87
N GLU A 81 18.33 -12.79 7.79
CA GLU A 81 18.90 -12.28 6.54
C GLU A 81 17.98 -11.26 5.83
N LEU A 82 16.68 -11.27 6.11
CA LEU A 82 15.74 -10.29 5.55
C LEU A 82 15.83 -8.92 6.24
N GLY A 83 16.43 -8.86 7.44
CA GLY A 83 16.60 -7.60 8.17
C GLY A 83 15.32 -6.95 8.68
N ILE A 84 14.16 -7.63 8.60
CA ILE A 84 12.87 -7.07 9.04
C ILE A 84 12.82 -7.02 10.57
N GLU A 85 12.56 -5.84 11.10
CA GLU A 85 12.44 -5.58 12.53
C GLU A 85 10.99 -5.30 12.97
N LYS A 86 10.16 -4.80 12.03
CA LYS A 86 8.78 -4.37 12.30
C LYS A 86 7.82 -4.84 11.20
N VAL A 87 6.65 -5.32 11.59
CA VAL A 87 5.55 -5.63 10.67
C VAL A 87 4.29 -4.92 11.13
N SER A 88 3.69 -4.15 10.22
CA SER A 88 2.37 -3.53 10.44
C SER A 88 1.31 -4.29 9.67
N VAL A 89 0.32 -4.81 10.38
CA VAL A 89 -0.83 -5.50 9.80
C VAL A 89 -1.99 -4.51 9.72
N VAL A 90 -2.49 -4.27 8.51
CA VAL A 90 -3.63 -3.40 8.22
C VAL A 90 -4.83 -4.26 7.88
N LYS A 91 -5.74 -4.43 8.83
CA LYS A 91 -6.97 -5.16 8.60
C LYS A 91 -8.04 -4.21 8.07
N ILE A 92 -8.48 -4.46 6.85
CA ILE A 92 -9.47 -3.66 6.13
C ILE A 92 -10.81 -4.42 6.04
N PRO A 93 -11.92 -3.70 5.80
CA PRO A 93 -13.22 -4.31 5.57
C PRO A 93 -13.20 -5.29 4.40
N LYS A 94 -13.94 -6.40 4.55
CA LYS A 94 -14.01 -7.43 3.51
C LYS A 94 -15.05 -7.07 2.47
N ASN A 95 -14.71 -6.16 1.57
CA ASN A 95 -15.57 -5.81 0.45
C ASN A 95 -14.80 -5.76 -0.88
N ARG A 96 -15.53 -5.75 -1.99
CA ARG A 96 -14.90 -5.78 -3.32
C ARG A 96 -14.33 -4.43 -3.75
N ALA A 97 -14.78 -3.34 -3.17
CA ALA A 97 -14.29 -2.01 -3.52
C ALA A 97 -12.86 -1.80 -2.98
N GLN A 98 -12.57 -2.36 -1.80
CA GLN A 98 -11.26 -2.31 -1.15
C GLN A 98 -10.67 -3.73 -1.06
N MET A 99 -10.30 -4.32 -2.22
CA MET A 99 -9.79 -5.71 -2.26
C MET A 99 -8.44 -5.87 -1.55
N HIS A 100 -7.58 -4.85 -1.66
CA HIS A 100 -6.21 -4.83 -1.16
C HIS A 100 -5.87 -3.47 -0.56
N ILE A 101 -4.83 -3.41 0.25
CA ILE A 101 -4.37 -2.14 0.83
C ILE A 101 -3.80 -1.17 -0.21
N ASP A 102 -3.24 -1.65 -1.32
CA ASP A 102 -2.73 -0.81 -2.42
C ASP A 102 -3.84 -0.09 -3.21
N THR A 103 -5.10 -0.49 -3.05
CA THR A 103 -6.25 0.26 -3.56
C THR A 103 -6.69 1.38 -2.61
N ILE A 104 -6.14 1.42 -1.40
CA ILE A 104 -6.50 2.38 -0.35
C ILE A 104 -5.42 3.43 -0.18
N PHE A 105 -4.14 3.03 -0.20
CA PHE A 105 -3.02 3.96 -0.09
C PHE A 105 -1.78 3.44 -0.83
N THR A 106 -0.93 4.37 -1.25
CA THR A 106 0.40 4.06 -1.83
C THR A 106 1.40 5.14 -1.44
N GLN A 107 2.64 4.73 -1.26
CA GLN A 107 3.74 5.63 -0.99
C GLN A 107 4.22 6.31 -2.29
N VAL A 108 4.28 7.64 -2.26
CA VAL A 108 4.78 8.46 -3.39
C VAL A 108 6.20 8.92 -3.14
N LYS A 109 6.50 9.32 -1.90
CA LYS A 109 7.81 9.68 -1.36
C LYS A 109 7.91 9.19 0.08
N ARG A 110 9.09 9.29 0.68
CA ARG A 110 9.28 8.95 2.11
C ARG A 110 8.31 9.68 3.04
N ASN A 111 7.87 10.87 2.65
CA ASN A 111 6.97 11.72 3.42
C ASN A 111 5.67 12.11 2.67
N VAL A 112 5.37 11.49 1.53
CA VAL A 112 4.17 11.79 0.73
C VAL A 112 3.45 10.51 0.38
N TRP A 113 2.14 10.50 0.62
CA TRP A 113 1.27 9.35 0.41
C TRP A 113 0.02 9.75 -0.35
N VAL A 114 -0.49 8.88 -1.20
CA VAL A 114 -1.87 8.95 -1.69
C VAL A 114 -2.74 8.07 -0.80
N LEU A 115 -3.92 8.57 -0.42
CA LEU A 115 -4.84 7.86 0.48
C LEU A 115 -6.30 8.08 0.06
N TYR A 116 -7.09 7.02 0.08
CA TYR A 116 -8.53 7.14 -0.02
C TYR A 116 -9.10 7.74 1.27
N GLY A 117 -9.68 8.94 1.17
CA GLY A 117 -10.01 9.78 2.32
C GLY A 117 -10.97 9.15 3.34
N ARG A 118 -11.81 8.18 2.93
CA ARG A 118 -12.69 7.44 3.84
C ARG A 118 -11.96 6.60 4.89
N PHE A 119 -10.68 6.34 4.68
CA PHE A 119 -9.82 5.64 5.64
C PHE A 119 -8.93 6.57 6.45
N SER A 120 -9.13 7.90 6.34
CA SER A 120 -8.46 8.88 7.19
C SER A 120 -9.26 9.11 8.47
N GLU A 121 -8.73 8.71 9.59
CA GLU A 121 -9.33 8.97 10.90
C GLU A 121 -9.44 10.48 11.21
N ARG A 122 -8.61 11.31 10.58
CA ARG A 122 -8.66 12.77 10.72
C ARG A 122 -9.87 13.37 10.01
N ILE A 123 -10.13 12.92 8.77
CA ILE A 123 -11.31 13.34 8.01
C ILE A 123 -12.58 12.86 8.70
N LEU A 124 -12.62 11.60 9.12
CA LEU A 124 -13.77 11.04 9.82
C LEU A 124 -14.09 11.78 11.11
N ARG A 125 -13.09 12.19 11.90
CA ARG A 125 -13.29 13.00 13.11
C ARG A 125 -13.82 14.39 12.76
N ALA A 126 -13.27 15.04 11.74
CA ALA A 126 -13.72 16.37 11.31
C ALA A 126 -15.18 16.33 10.83
N GLU A 127 -15.56 15.32 10.05
CA GLU A 127 -16.95 15.13 9.61
C GLU A 127 -17.88 14.80 10.79
N HIS A 128 -17.44 14.01 11.77
CA HIS A 128 -18.24 13.72 12.96
C HIS A 128 -18.52 14.97 13.77
N ILE A 129 -17.52 15.83 13.97
CA ILE A 129 -17.68 17.12 14.65
C ILE A 129 -18.64 18.02 13.87
N SER A 130 -18.50 18.10 12.54
CA SER A 130 -19.37 18.90 11.69
C SER A 130 -20.83 18.44 11.73
N ARG A 131 -21.10 17.13 11.85
CA ARG A 131 -22.45 16.56 11.94
C ARG A 131 -23.19 16.90 13.22
N HIS A 132 -22.48 17.22 14.30
CA HIS A 132 -23.07 17.67 15.54
C HIS A 132 -23.52 19.14 15.51
N SER A 133 -23.14 19.87 14.45
CA SER A 133 -23.65 21.22 14.20
C SER A 133 -25.11 21.17 13.75
N TYR A 134 -25.95 22.04 14.32
CA TYR A 134 -27.40 22.11 14.07
C TYR A 134 -27.76 22.29 12.59
N VAL A 135 -26.90 22.97 11.83
CA VAL A 135 -27.07 23.27 10.40
C VAL A 135 -26.95 22.00 9.53
N ASN A 136 -26.12 21.06 9.91
CA ASN A 136 -25.89 19.82 9.13
C ASN A 136 -26.99 18.77 9.31
N LYS A 137 -27.84 18.89 10.33
CA LYS A 137 -29.02 18.02 10.50
C LYS A 137 -30.09 18.26 9.43
N LEU A 138 -30.05 19.41 8.72
CA LEU A 138 -30.98 19.74 7.66
C LEU A 138 -30.50 19.33 6.26
N SER A 139 -29.23 19.02 6.09
CA SER A 139 -28.72 18.48 4.85
C SER A 139 -28.84 16.94 4.88
N HIS A 140 -29.76 16.43 4.07
CA HIS A 140 -29.84 14.99 3.78
C HIS A 140 -28.59 14.57 3.01
N ASN A 141 -27.46 14.37 3.71
CA ASN A 141 -26.32 13.74 3.11
C ASN A 141 -26.48 12.22 3.33
N PRO A 142 -26.73 11.42 2.26
CA PRO A 142 -26.96 9.98 2.38
C PRO A 142 -25.73 9.18 2.80
N ARG A 143 -24.60 9.84 3.05
CA ARG A 143 -23.41 9.22 3.60
C ARG A 143 -23.66 8.83 5.07
N GLN A 144 -24.31 7.69 5.30
CA GLN A 144 -23.98 6.90 6.49
C GLN A 144 -22.55 6.39 6.28
N LEU A 145 -21.58 7.21 6.71
CA LEU A 145 -20.23 6.70 6.96
C LEU A 145 -20.35 5.76 8.17
N GLU A 146 -20.73 4.52 7.91
CA GLU A 146 -20.30 3.45 8.77
C GLU A 146 -18.77 3.54 8.75
N MET A 147 -18.18 3.85 9.90
CA MET A 147 -16.72 3.78 10.07
C MET A 147 -16.35 2.35 9.71
N GLU A 148 -15.87 2.16 8.50
CA GLU A 148 -15.34 0.87 8.11
C GLU A 148 -14.21 0.58 9.08
N GLN A 149 -14.39 -0.45 9.91
CA GLN A 149 -13.49 -0.74 11.03
C GLN A 149 -12.13 -1.19 10.46
N VAL A 150 -11.19 -0.25 10.40
CA VAL A 150 -9.79 -0.55 10.14
C VAL A 150 -9.11 -0.83 11.48
N GLU A 151 -8.48 -1.96 11.57
CA GLU A 151 -7.64 -2.31 12.71
C GLU A 151 -6.18 -2.40 12.25
N ILE A 152 -5.29 -1.68 12.96
CA ILE A 152 -3.86 -1.69 12.65
C ILE A 152 -3.10 -2.22 13.85
N LEU A 153 -2.40 -3.32 13.62
CA LEU A 153 -1.60 -4.02 14.61
C LEU A 153 -0.13 -3.97 14.19
N GLN A 154 0.74 -3.52 15.08
CA GLN A 154 2.19 -3.58 14.83
C GLN A 154 2.82 -4.67 15.68
N PHE A 155 3.75 -5.38 15.07
CA PHE A 155 4.57 -6.40 15.67
C PHE A 155 6.02 -6.00 15.56
N GLN A 156 6.78 -6.20 16.63
CA GLN A 156 8.24 -6.02 16.66
C GLN A 156 8.88 -7.40 16.71
N LYS A 157 10.00 -7.53 16.01
CA LYS A 157 10.83 -8.74 16.08
C LYS A 157 11.30 -8.94 17.52
N PRO A 158 11.08 -10.14 18.09
CA PRO A 158 11.59 -10.45 19.43
C PRO A 158 13.11 -10.33 19.49
N THR A 159 13.63 -9.72 20.58
CA THR A 159 15.07 -9.55 20.78
C THR A 159 15.72 -10.75 21.45
N ASN A 160 14.94 -11.63 22.06
CA ASN A 160 15.43 -12.79 22.80
C ASN A 160 15.38 -14.04 21.92
N GLU A 161 16.51 -14.68 21.67
CA GLU A 161 16.59 -15.99 21.04
C GLU A 161 16.51 -17.11 22.08
N PRO A 162 16.06 -18.31 21.68
CA PRO A 162 15.81 -18.79 20.33
C PRO A 162 14.39 -18.47 19.85
N TYR A 163 14.23 -18.30 18.54
CA TYR A 163 12.90 -18.18 17.90
C TYR A 163 12.13 -19.47 18.15
N ILE A 164 11.51 -19.52 19.31
CA ILE A 164 10.55 -20.58 19.61
C ILE A 164 9.42 -20.38 18.60
N LYS A 165 8.86 -21.47 18.07
CA LYS A 165 7.58 -21.53 17.35
C LYS A 165 6.46 -21.00 18.27
N THR A 166 6.54 -19.75 18.70
CA THR A 166 5.50 -19.12 19.49
C THR A 166 4.43 -18.68 18.52
N ARG A 167 3.26 -19.28 18.66
CA ARG A 167 2.06 -18.89 17.91
C ARG A 167 1.58 -17.47 18.27
N ASP A 168 2.21 -16.85 19.25
CA ASP A 168 1.79 -15.59 19.85
C ASP A 168 2.89 -14.54 19.78
N TYR A 169 3.00 -13.87 18.62
CA TYR A 169 3.67 -12.58 18.59
C TYR A 169 2.79 -11.57 19.32
N SER A 170 3.31 -10.97 20.36
CA SER A 170 2.59 -9.92 21.07
C SER A 170 2.45 -8.67 20.19
N VAL A 171 1.26 -8.12 20.11
CA VAL A 171 1.03 -6.83 19.47
C VAL A 171 1.77 -5.76 20.26
N SER A 172 2.78 -5.15 19.64
CA SER A 172 3.57 -4.10 20.28
C SER A 172 2.83 -2.76 20.34
N LYS A 173 2.02 -2.48 19.32
CA LYS A 173 1.27 -1.22 19.22
C LYS A 173 -0.03 -1.40 18.42
N ARG A 174 -1.08 -0.68 18.79
CA ARG A 174 -2.29 -0.50 17.99
C ARG A 174 -2.37 0.95 17.56
N LEU A 175 -2.70 1.19 16.30
CA LEU A 175 -2.83 2.53 15.74
C LEU A 175 -4.30 2.86 15.49
N PRO A 176 -4.68 4.14 15.60
CA PRO A 176 -6.08 4.57 15.49
C PRO A 176 -6.63 4.55 14.06
N GLY A 177 -5.77 4.52 13.04
CA GLY A 177 -6.17 4.53 11.64
C GLY A 177 -5.00 4.53 10.67
N ILE A 178 -5.32 4.46 9.37
CA ILE A 178 -4.31 4.35 8.30
C ILE A 178 -3.46 5.62 8.22
N GLU A 179 -4.06 6.80 8.29
CA GLU A 179 -3.27 8.03 8.20
C GLU A 179 -2.25 8.14 9.33
N SER A 180 -2.61 7.71 10.55
CA SER A 180 -1.65 7.63 11.67
C SER A 180 -0.50 6.67 11.39
N LEU A 181 -0.76 5.53 10.72
CA LEU A 181 0.29 4.61 10.29
C LEU A 181 1.23 5.27 9.28
N LEU A 182 0.67 5.90 8.23
CA LEU A 182 1.48 6.53 7.17
C LEU A 182 2.35 7.66 7.72
N ARG A 183 1.80 8.48 8.63
CA ARG A 183 2.56 9.53 9.31
C ARG A 183 3.65 8.95 10.21
N GLN A 184 3.33 7.88 10.96
CA GLN A 184 4.32 7.21 11.80
C GLN A 184 5.47 6.65 10.96
N ILE A 185 5.20 5.98 9.85
CA ILE A 185 6.23 5.46 8.93
C ILE A 185 7.13 6.59 8.44
N SER A 186 6.54 7.70 7.98
CA SER A 186 7.33 8.83 7.49
C SER A 186 8.25 9.42 8.57
N VAL A 187 7.76 9.54 9.80
CA VAL A 187 8.52 10.14 10.91
C VAL A 187 9.50 9.16 11.54
N GLU A 188 9.04 7.96 11.92
CA GLU A 188 9.86 7.01 12.68
C GLU A 188 10.85 6.23 11.79
N ASP A 189 10.42 5.82 10.58
CA ASP A 189 11.26 4.98 9.71
C ASP A 189 12.13 5.83 8.76
N PHE A 190 11.62 6.95 8.27
CA PHE A 190 12.33 7.82 7.32
C PHE A 190 12.87 9.13 7.92
N GLY A 191 12.59 9.42 9.19
CA GLY A 191 13.09 10.61 9.86
C GLY A 191 12.48 11.93 9.35
N ALA A 192 11.34 11.89 8.67
CA ALA A 192 10.65 13.10 8.21
C ALA A 192 10.12 13.92 9.40
N LYS A 193 10.09 15.25 9.25
CA LYS A 193 9.42 16.08 10.25
C LYS A 193 7.91 15.91 10.13
N PRO A 194 7.16 15.88 11.24
CA PRO A 194 5.70 15.68 11.21
C PRO A 194 4.95 16.68 10.31
N GLU A 195 5.41 17.92 10.24
CA GLU A 195 4.85 19.01 9.44
C GLU A 195 5.09 18.81 7.93
N ASP A 196 6.13 18.09 7.54
CA ASP A 196 6.49 17.84 6.15
C ASP A 196 5.74 16.61 5.56
N VAL A 197 5.01 15.85 6.40
CA VAL A 197 4.28 14.68 5.92
C VAL A 197 2.99 15.10 5.24
N LYS A 198 2.90 14.83 3.93
CA LYS A 198 1.75 15.16 3.09
C LYS A 198 0.92 13.93 2.78
N ILE A 199 -0.39 14.10 2.85
CA ILE A 199 -1.37 13.10 2.40
C ILE A 199 -2.16 13.71 1.23
N ILE A 200 -2.09 13.07 0.08
CA ILE A 200 -2.86 13.41 -1.13
C ILE A 200 -4.11 12.54 -1.11
N TYR A 201 -5.28 13.16 -1.02
CA TYR A 201 -6.52 12.40 -0.95
C TYR A 201 -7.07 12.12 -2.35
N SER A 202 -7.35 10.84 -2.61
CA SER A 202 -8.00 10.38 -3.83
C SER A 202 -9.32 11.12 -4.08
N GLY A 203 -9.56 11.52 -5.33
CA GLY A 203 -10.73 12.27 -5.73
C GLY A 203 -10.86 13.62 -5.05
N GLY A 204 -9.77 14.20 -4.50
CA GLY A 204 -9.78 15.42 -3.71
C GLY A 204 -10.64 15.31 -2.44
N ASN A 205 -10.94 14.09 -1.99
CA ASN A 205 -11.90 13.80 -0.91
C ASN A 205 -13.29 14.42 -1.11
N LEU A 206 -13.71 14.60 -2.34
CA LEU A 206 -14.98 15.21 -2.71
C LEU A 206 -15.94 14.21 -3.35
N PHE A 207 -17.13 14.05 -2.77
CA PHE A 207 -18.20 13.26 -3.39
C PHE A 207 -18.73 13.94 -4.66
N PRO A 208 -19.01 13.21 -5.75
CA PRO A 208 -18.89 11.75 -5.92
C PRO A 208 -17.52 11.31 -6.46
N HIS A 209 -16.55 12.21 -6.55
CA HIS A 209 -15.27 11.96 -7.20
C HIS A 209 -14.41 10.94 -6.44
N ASP A 210 -14.41 11.02 -5.10
CA ASP A 210 -13.68 10.08 -4.24
C ASP A 210 -14.12 8.63 -4.47
N GLU A 211 -15.43 8.37 -4.59
CA GLU A 211 -15.97 7.04 -4.89
C GLU A 211 -15.67 6.61 -6.33
N ARG A 212 -15.92 7.51 -7.29
CA ARG A 212 -15.66 7.23 -8.71
C ARG A 212 -14.21 6.86 -8.93
N GLU A 213 -13.29 7.63 -8.37
CA GLU A 213 -11.86 7.43 -8.58
C GLU A 213 -11.30 6.28 -7.77
N GLN A 214 -11.92 5.90 -6.65
CA GLN A 214 -11.64 4.65 -5.98
C GLN A 214 -11.93 3.44 -6.91
N TRP A 215 -13.02 3.48 -7.67
CA TRP A 215 -13.34 2.43 -8.65
C TRP A 215 -12.41 2.41 -9.85
N THR A 216 -11.74 3.50 -10.16
CA THR A 216 -10.70 3.59 -11.20
C THR A 216 -9.29 3.55 -10.64
N ASP A 217 -9.14 3.00 -9.42
CA ASP A 217 -7.87 2.67 -8.76
C ASP A 217 -6.90 3.85 -8.60
N SER A 218 -7.43 5.00 -8.19
CA SER A 218 -6.66 6.26 -8.02
C SER A 218 -5.55 6.20 -6.97
N CYS A 219 -5.69 5.33 -5.95
CA CYS A 219 -4.63 5.09 -4.98
C CYS A 219 -3.60 4.05 -5.45
N ASN A 220 -3.90 3.28 -6.51
CA ASN A 220 -3.05 2.21 -7.02
C ASN A 220 -2.07 2.75 -8.07
N VAL A 221 -1.27 3.75 -7.66
CA VAL A 221 -0.22 4.34 -8.51
C VAL A 221 1.08 3.56 -8.34
N VAL A 222 1.89 3.49 -9.41
CA VAL A 222 3.22 2.90 -9.35
C VAL A 222 4.28 3.99 -9.22
N ALA A 223 5.10 3.92 -8.17
CA ALA A 223 6.27 4.77 -8.02
C ALA A 223 7.43 4.17 -8.82
N VAL A 224 7.88 4.87 -9.85
CA VAL A 224 9.05 4.47 -10.66
C VAL A 224 10.34 4.94 -10.03
N LYS A 225 10.30 6.04 -9.30
CA LYS A 225 11.32 6.51 -8.35
C LYS A 225 10.67 7.43 -7.32
N GLU A 226 11.43 7.84 -6.31
CA GLU A 226 10.90 8.71 -5.24
C GLU A 226 10.33 10.01 -5.83
N GLY A 227 9.04 10.22 -5.63
CA GLY A 227 8.34 11.41 -6.11
C GLY A 227 7.96 11.41 -7.59
N VAL A 228 8.21 10.32 -8.33
CA VAL A 228 7.73 10.17 -9.71
C VAL A 228 6.84 8.94 -9.79
N VAL A 229 5.58 9.17 -10.05
CA VAL A 229 4.55 8.12 -10.04
C VAL A 229 3.76 8.11 -11.34
N ILE A 230 3.24 6.94 -11.68
CA ILE A 230 2.37 6.74 -12.83
C ILE A 230 0.96 6.41 -12.32
N GLY A 231 -0.04 7.09 -12.83
CA GLY A 231 -1.45 6.89 -12.53
C GLY A 231 -2.31 6.94 -13.78
N TYR A 232 -3.63 6.88 -13.61
CA TYR A 232 -4.57 6.90 -14.72
C TYR A 232 -5.19 8.27 -14.95
N ASP A 233 -5.36 8.65 -16.22
CA ASP A 233 -5.95 9.93 -16.67
C ASP A 233 -7.41 10.10 -16.27
N ARG A 234 -8.13 9.01 -15.98
CA ARG A 234 -9.51 9.07 -15.50
C ARG A 234 -9.66 9.58 -14.06
N ASN A 235 -8.56 9.65 -13.33
CA ASN A 235 -8.50 10.13 -11.95
C ASN A 235 -8.16 11.62 -11.89
N ASP A 236 -8.97 12.42 -12.59
CA ASP A 236 -8.75 13.87 -12.79
C ASP A 236 -8.71 14.65 -11.47
N LYS A 237 -9.54 14.31 -10.49
CA LYS A 237 -9.55 14.99 -9.19
C LYS A 237 -8.38 14.58 -8.30
N THR A 238 -7.92 13.33 -8.41
CA THR A 238 -6.66 12.91 -7.78
C THR A 238 -5.48 13.61 -8.42
N ALA A 239 -5.47 13.78 -9.76
CA ALA A 239 -4.43 14.55 -10.45
C ALA A 239 -4.43 16.03 -10.01
N ASP A 240 -5.60 16.66 -9.82
CA ASP A 240 -5.69 18.00 -9.26
C ASP A 240 -5.11 18.05 -7.83
N ALA A 241 -5.42 17.08 -6.98
CA ALA A 241 -4.85 16.97 -5.63
C ALA A 241 -3.32 16.81 -5.63
N PHE A 242 -2.76 16.11 -6.61
CA PHE A 242 -1.30 16.05 -6.82
C PHE A 242 -0.72 17.42 -7.16
N LYS A 243 -1.38 18.20 -8.04
CA LYS A 243 -0.95 19.57 -8.38
C LYS A 243 -0.95 20.46 -7.13
N GLU A 244 -2.02 20.41 -6.34
CA GLU A 244 -2.14 21.16 -5.07
C GLU A 244 -1.03 20.79 -4.07
N ALA A 245 -0.58 19.53 -4.09
CA ALA A 245 0.54 19.05 -3.28
C ALA A 245 1.92 19.48 -3.83
N GLY A 246 1.96 20.15 -5.00
CA GLY A 246 3.17 20.66 -5.61
C GLY A 246 3.82 19.71 -6.61
N PHE A 247 3.07 18.78 -7.18
CA PHE A 247 3.53 17.87 -8.22
C PHE A 247 3.23 18.44 -9.62
N ASN A 248 4.14 18.21 -10.55
CA ASN A 248 3.86 18.35 -11.98
C ASN A 248 2.95 17.19 -12.41
N VAL A 249 1.99 17.48 -13.28
CA VAL A 249 1.13 16.44 -13.86
C VAL A 249 1.30 16.49 -15.37
N LEU A 250 1.79 15.39 -15.92
CA LEU A 250 2.06 15.23 -17.35
C LEU A 250 1.22 14.10 -17.92
N THR A 251 0.71 14.28 -19.12
CA THR A 251 0.23 13.16 -19.92
C THR A 251 1.43 12.34 -20.43
N THR A 252 1.20 11.12 -20.86
CA THR A 252 2.25 10.31 -21.53
C THR A 252 2.84 11.00 -22.73
N THR A 253 2.02 11.69 -23.51
CA THR A 253 2.49 12.45 -24.69
C THR A 253 3.46 13.57 -24.30
N GLU A 254 3.13 14.36 -23.29
CA GLU A 254 3.99 15.41 -22.77
C GLU A 254 5.29 14.85 -22.17
N ALA A 255 5.20 13.75 -21.44
CA ALA A 255 6.39 13.09 -20.88
C ALA A 255 7.33 12.61 -21.98
N PHE A 256 6.81 11.95 -23.03
CA PHE A 256 7.62 11.54 -24.18
C PHE A 256 8.24 12.73 -24.91
N GLN A 257 7.49 13.80 -25.14
CA GLN A 257 8.03 15.04 -25.75
C GLN A 257 9.16 15.63 -24.92
N HIS A 258 9.06 15.64 -23.59
CA HIS A 258 10.14 16.07 -22.70
C HIS A 258 11.42 15.25 -22.92
N PHE A 259 11.29 13.92 -22.99
CA PHE A 259 12.43 13.02 -23.19
C PHE A 259 13.04 13.16 -24.60
N GLU A 260 12.20 13.25 -25.62
CA GLU A 260 12.65 13.49 -27.02
C GLU A 260 13.37 14.83 -27.16
N ASN A 261 12.99 15.84 -26.39
CA ASN A 261 13.65 17.14 -26.31
C ASN A 261 14.93 17.15 -25.44
N GLY A 262 15.38 15.97 -24.99
CA GLY A 262 16.64 15.81 -24.27
C GLY A 262 16.55 16.01 -22.74
N VAL A 263 15.37 16.04 -22.16
CA VAL A 263 15.23 16.01 -20.69
C VAL A 263 15.60 14.61 -20.21
N ASP A 264 16.60 14.53 -19.35
CA ASP A 264 17.02 13.28 -18.75
C ASP A 264 15.92 12.77 -17.78
N PRO A 265 15.38 11.55 -17.97
CA PRO A 265 14.40 10.95 -17.07
C PRO A 265 14.83 10.92 -15.60
N GLU A 266 16.13 10.83 -15.33
CA GLU A 266 16.66 10.82 -13.97
C GLU A 266 16.53 12.18 -13.27
N THR A 267 16.39 13.27 -14.02
CA THR A 267 16.23 14.61 -13.44
C THR A 267 14.79 14.99 -13.09
N ILE A 268 13.80 14.19 -13.52
CA ILE A 268 12.39 14.48 -13.24
C ILE A 268 12.10 14.25 -11.75
N GLU A 269 11.48 15.21 -11.13
CA GLU A 269 11.08 15.16 -9.71
C GLU A 269 9.62 15.59 -9.54
N ASN A 270 9.00 15.13 -8.45
CA ASN A 270 7.63 15.53 -8.05
C ASN A 270 6.66 15.52 -9.24
N THR A 271 6.55 14.38 -9.92
CA THR A 271 5.77 14.28 -11.16
C THR A 271 4.81 13.10 -11.12
N LEU A 272 3.56 13.36 -11.48
CA LEU A 272 2.55 12.35 -11.80
C LEU A 272 2.43 12.24 -13.33
N ILE A 273 2.69 11.07 -13.89
CA ILE A 273 2.49 10.78 -15.31
C ILE A 273 1.17 10.04 -15.48
N LEU A 274 0.30 10.55 -16.34
CA LEU A 274 -1.03 10.03 -16.58
C LEU A 274 -1.06 9.11 -17.80
N LEU A 275 -1.38 7.83 -17.56
CA LEU A 275 -1.63 6.86 -18.63
C LEU A 275 -3.07 6.95 -19.14
N PRO A 276 -3.30 6.86 -20.46
CA PRO A 276 -4.64 6.65 -21.00
C PRO A 276 -5.24 5.36 -20.47
N SER A 277 -6.41 5.44 -19.83
CA SER A 277 -6.95 4.33 -19.06
C SER A 277 -8.38 3.95 -19.42
N ALA A 278 -8.92 4.42 -20.54
CA ALA A 278 -10.31 4.19 -20.93
C ALA A 278 -10.74 2.72 -20.85
N GLU A 279 -9.88 1.81 -21.25
CA GLU A 279 -10.13 0.37 -21.18
C GLU A 279 -9.45 -0.31 -19.98
N LEU A 280 -8.24 0.11 -19.60
CA LEU A 280 -7.46 -0.52 -18.53
C LEU A 280 -8.18 -0.49 -17.19
N SER A 281 -8.81 0.62 -16.84
CA SER A 281 -9.51 0.79 -15.56
C SER A 281 -10.86 0.07 -15.46
N ARG A 282 -11.41 -0.48 -16.56
CA ARG A 282 -12.77 -1.08 -16.58
C ARG A 282 -12.87 -2.37 -15.77
N ALA A 283 -11.83 -3.19 -15.81
CA ALA A 283 -11.80 -4.48 -15.12
C ALA A 283 -11.21 -4.39 -13.71
N ARG A 284 -10.88 -3.19 -13.23
CA ARG A 284 -10.07 -2.91 -12.06
C ARG A 284 -8.59 -3.27 -12.30
N GLY A 285 -7.74 -2.71 -11.46
CA GLY A 285 -6.29 -2.79 -11.55
C GLY A 285 -5.70 -1.47 -12.02
N GLY A 286 -5.05 -0.75 -11.12
CA GLY A 286 -4.32 0.48 -11.40
C GLY A 286 -2.97 0.22 -12.03
N SER A 287 -2.19 1.26 -12.22
CA SER A 287 -0.84 1.16 -12.81
C SER A 287 0.10 0.29 -11.97
N HIS A 288 -0.05 0.26 -10.64
CA HIS A 288 0.71 -0.63 -9.75
C HIS A 288 0.37 -2.09 -10.01
N CYS A 289 -0.91 -2.44 -10.10
CA CYS A 289 -1.36 -3.81 -10.41
C CYS A 289 -0.87 -4.30 -11.78
N MET A 290 -0.64 -3.41 -12.72
CA MET A 290 -0.15 -3.71 -14.07
C MET A 290 1.38 -3.77 -14.15
N SER A 291 2.08 -3.57 -13.04
CA SER A 291 3.54 -3.55 -12.95
C SER A 291 4.09 -4.77 -12.22
N MET A 292 5.32 -5.14 -12.56
CA MET A 292 6.10 -6.13 -11.81
C MET A 292 7.51 -5.57 -11.63
N PRO A 293 7.91 -5.20 -10.39
CA PRO A 293 9.25 -4.69 -10.15
C PRO A 293 10.28 -5.82 -10.26
N LEU A 294 11.27 -5.63 -11.12
CA LEU A 294 12.37 -6.58 -11.35
C LEU A 294 13.62 -6.21 -10.57
N LEU A 295 13.89 -4.91 -10.51
CA LEU A 295 15.05 -4.34 -9.84
C LEU A 295 14.61 -3.10 -9.06
N ARG A 296 15.17 -2.93 -7.88
CA ARG A 296 15.01 -1.71 -7.07
C ARG A 296 16.35 -1.28 -6.55
N ASP A 297 16.58 0.02 -6.52
CA ASP A 297 17.75 0.60 -5.86
C ASP A 297 17.70 0.36 -4.36
N LYS A 298 18.87 0.34 -3.74
CA LYS A 298 18.96 0.33 -2.27
C LYS A 298 18.45 1.66 -1.72
N LEU A 299 17.60 1.59 -0.71
CA LEU A 299 17.10 2.76 0.03
C LEU A 299 18.20 3.38 0.88
#